data_4631068bd8d2b977afcde7a1ca078fb4
#
_entry.id   4631068bd8d2b977afcde7a1ca078fb4
#
_cell.length_a   1.000
_cell.length_b   1.000
_cell.length_c   1.000
_cell.angle_alpha   90.00
_cell.angle_beta   90.00
_cell.angle_gamma   90.00
#
_symmetry.space_group_name_H-M   'P 1'
#
loop_
_entity.id
_entity.type
_entity.pdbx_description
1 polymer ?
#
loop_
_entity_poly.entity_id
_entity_poly.type
_entity_poly.pdbx_seq_one_letter_code
_entity_poly.pdbx_strand_id
1 'polypeptide(L)'
;RKTPEEVGADIVEYLLSSVKRFTERKIGDVCVTIPAQFDNNQRTATINAVKKAGIAENHIHVISEPTAAAISYLNVNPMQNGRLLIFDFGGGTFDVSIIRVNNNRIIVEANRGNNHLGGLDIDYAILKWMKTEYNSLTNKELPEKDRNGTNKPLLKLLAIAERAKIDLSVNPATD
;
A
#
# COMPACT_ATOMS: atom_id res chain seq x y z
N ARG A 1 -19.36 14.20 -2.05
CA ARG A 1 -18.32 13.39 -1.34
C ARG A 1 -18.42 11.96 -1.86
N LYS A 2 -17.28 11.35 -2.21
CA LYS A 2 -17.22 9.90 -2.55
C LYS A 2 -16.97 9.08 -1.30
N THR A 3 -17.53 7.88 -1.27
CA THR A 3 -17.21 6.87 -0.25
C THR A 3 -15.85 6.21 -0.54
N PRO A 4 -15.19 5.56 0.44
CA PRO A 4 -13.97 4.80 0.20
C PRO A 4 -14.11 3.75 -0.91
N GLU A 5 -15.24 3.04 -0.98
CA GLU A 5 -15.54 2.08 -2.05
C GLU A 5 -15.60 2.74 -3.43
N GLU A 6 -16.19 3.94 -3.54
CA GLU A 6 -16.27 4.66 -4.80
C GLU A 6 -14.90 5.15 -5.27
N VAL A 7 -14.05 5.60 -4.33
CA VAL A 7 -12.66 5.96 -4.65
C VAL A 7 -11.87 4.72 -5.09
N GLY A 8 -12.04 3.60 -4.38
CA GLY A 8 -11.45 2.32 -4.77
C GLY A 8 -11.89 1.87 -6.17
N ALA A 9 -13.18 2.03 -6.48
CA ALA A 9 -13.73 1.71 -7.81
C ALA A 9 -13.09 2.57 -8.91
N ASP A 10 -12.95 3.89 -8.70
CA ASP A 10 -12.29 4.77 -9.67
C ASP A 10 -10.84 4.34 -9.96
N ILE A 11 -10.10 3.93 -8.92
CA ILE A 11 -8.73 3.46 -9.06
C ILE A 11 -8.70 2.17 -9.88
N VAL A 12 -9.56 1.20 -9.55
CA VAL A 12 -9.65 -0.08 -10.28
C VAL A 12 -10.05 0.15 -11.73
N GLU A 13 -11.05 1.00 -11.99
CA GLU A 13 -11.48 1.34 -13.35
C GLU A 13 -10.35 1.97 -14.17
N TYR A 14 -9.59 2.89 -13.56
CA TYR A 14 -8.40 3.48 -14.20
C TYR A 14 -7.37 2.41 -14.57
N LEU A 15 -7.06 1.49 -13.65
CA LEU A 15 -6.11 0.39 -13.89
C LEU A 15 -6.60 -0.55 -15.00
N LEU A 16 -7.87 -0.97 -14.95
CA LEU A 16 -8.48 -1.83 -15.98
C LEU A 16 -8.44 -1.18 -17.37
N SER A 17 -8.77 0.11 -17.43
CA SER A 17 -8.72 0.90 -18.66
C SER A 17 -7.29 1.02 -19.21
N SER A 18 -6.31 1.17 -18.33
CA SER A 18 -4.90 1.25 -18.69
C SER A 18 -4.38 -0.09 -19.23
N VAL A 19 -4.70 -1.20 -18.55
CA VAL A 19 -4.36 -2.55 -19.01
C VAL A 19 -4.98 -2.84 -20.37
N LYS A 20 -6.26 -2.52 -20.56
CA LYS A 20 -6.97 -2.71 -21.84
C LYS A 20 -6.30 -1.94 -22.99
N ARG A 21 -5.88 -0.68 -22.73
CA ARG A 21 -5.17 0.14 -23.74
C ARG A 21 -3.79 -0.43 -24.07
N PHE A 22 -3.08 -0.94 -23.05
CA PHE A 22 -1.72 -1.44 -23.23
C PHE A 22 -1.68 -2.82 -23.89
N THR A 23 -2.63 -3.71 -23.56
CA THR A 23 -2.63 -5.10 -24.02
C THR A 23 -3.53 -5.36 -25.23
N GLU A 24 -4.48 -4.46 -25.50
CA GLU A 24 -5.58 -4.60 -26.49
C GLU A 24 -6.44 -5.85 -26.25
N ARG A 25 -6.37 -6.45 -25.07
CA ARG A 25 -7.09 -7.68 -24.69
C ARG A 25 -8.26 -7.39 -23.76
N LYS A 26 -9.27 -8.28 -23.81
CA LYS A 26 -10.32 -8.32 -22.78
C LYS A 26 -9.71 -8.86 -21.49
N ILE A 27 -10.07 -8.22 -20.37
CA ILE A 27 -9.77 -8.70 -19.04
C ILE A 27 -10.81 -9.77 -18.72
N GLY A 28 -10.36 -10.98 -18.41
CA GLY A 28 -11.21 -12.08 -17.96
C GLY A 28 -11.39 -12.02 -16.45
N ASP A 29 -10.44 -12.58 -15.72
CA ASP A 29 -10.45 -12.63 -14.27
C ASP A 29 -9.57 -11.54 -13.66
N VAL A 30 -9.96 -11.07 -12.48
CA VAL A 30 -9.21 -10.10 -11.68
C VAL A 30 -8.90 -10.71 -10.34
N CYS A 31 -7.62 -10.78 -9.99
CA CYS A 31 -7.18 -11.17 -8.66
C CYS A 31 -6.81 -9.90 -7.86
N VAL A 32 -7.45 -9.71 -6.72
CA VAL A 32 -7.20 -8.57 -5.83
C VAL A 32 -6.58 -9.08 -4.54
N THR A 33 -5.52 -8.43 -4.11
CA THR A 33 -4.90 -8.71 -2.82
C THR A 33 -5.51 -7.85 -1.72
N ILE A 34 -5.59 -8.41 -0.53
CA ILE A 34 -6.02 -7.72 0.68
C ILE A 34 -5.04 -8.03 1.82
N PRO A 35 -4.85 -7.09 2.77
CA PRO A 35 -4.12 -7.38 4.01
C PRO A 35 -4.68 -8.61 4.72
N ALA A 36 -3.79 -9.43 5.30
CA ALA A 36 -4.23 -10.66 5.97
C ALA A 36 -5.10 -10.39 7.22
N GLN A 37 -5.05 -9.16 7.75
CA GLN A 37 -5.83 -8.73 8.92
C GLN A 37 -7.19 -8.12 8.57
N PHE A 38 -7.55 -8.01 7.29
CA PHE A 38 -8.85 -7.46 6.90
C PHE A 38 -9.99 -8.30 7.46
N ASP A 39 -10.93 -7.62 8.10
CA ASP A 39 -12.20 -8.22 8.51
C ASP A 39 -13.15 -8.45 7.30
N ASN A 40 -14.27 -9.08 7.57
CA ASN A 40 -15.26 -9.38 6.53
C ASN A 40 -15.84 -8.11 5.87
N ASN A 41 -15.98 -7.01 6.61
CA ASN A 41 -16.53 -5.77 6.07
C ASN A 41 -15.52 -5.13 5.11
N GLN A 42 -14.25 -5.07 5.49
CA GLN A 42 -13.16 -4.55 4.66
C GLN A 42 -12.97 -5.39 3.39
N ARG A 43 -13.01 -6.72 3.53
CA ARG A 43 -13.01 -7.66 2.40
C ARG A 43 -14.17 -7.40 1.44
N THR A 44 -15.38 -7.28 1.97
CA THR A 44 -16.61 -7.03 1.20
C THR A 44 -16.54 -5.68 0.51
N ALA A 45 -16.06 -4.63 1.19
CA ALA A 45 -15.88 -3.30 0.60
C ALA A 45 -14.92 -3.33 -0.59
N THR A 46 -13.81 -4.09 -0.49
CA THR A 46 -12.86 -4.26 -1.60
C THR A 46 -13.51 -4.94 -2.80
N ILE A 47 -14.25 -6.04 -2.57
CA ILE A 47 -14.99 -6.75 -3.63
C ILE A 47 -16.00 -5.81 -4.28
N ASN A 48 -16.75 -5.04 -3.49
CA ASN A 48 -17.74 -4.08 -3.99
C ASN A 48 -17.10 -2.99 -4.85
N ALA A 49 -15.91 -2.50 -4.48
CA ALA A 49 -15.18 -1.54 -5.30
C ALA A 49 -14.83 -2.12 -6.68
N VAL A 50 -14.37 -3.38 -6.73
CA VAL A 50 -14.05 -4.06 -8.00
C VAL A 50 -15.32 -4.31 -8.83
N LYS A 51 -16.44 -4.69 -8.19
CA LYS A 51 -17.75 -4.84 -8.86
C LYS A 51 -18.23 -3.52 -9.45
N LYS A 52 -18.11 -2.42 -8.71
CA LYS A 52 -18.46 -1.07 -9.18
C LYS A 52 -17.60 -0.64 -10.38
N ALA A 53 -16.36 -1.11 -10.47
CA ALA A 53 -15.48 -0.90 -11.63
C ALA A 53 -15.84 -1.76 -12.86
N GLY A 54 -16.94 -2.54 -12.80
CA GLY A 54 -17.48 -3.27 -13.94
C GLY A 54 -17.04 -4.73 -14.07
N ILE A 55 -16.41 -5.31 -13.06
CA ILE A 55 -16.04 -6.74 -13.05
C ILE A 55 -17.17 -7.55 -12.40
N ALA A 56 -17.64 -8.60 -13.07
CA ALA A 56 -18.65 -9.51 -12.52
C ALA A 56 -18.06 -10.33 -11.36
N GLU A 57 -18.87 -10.59 -10.33
CA GLU A 57 -18.42 -11.21 -9.08
C GLU A 57 -17.74 -12.56 -9.26
N ASN A 58 -18.22 -13.38 -10.19
CA ASN A 58 -17.64 -14.68 -10.52
C ASN A 58 -16.24 -14.58 -11.20
N HIS A 59 -15.82 -13.40 -11.58
CA HIS A 59 -14.49 -13.10 -12.14
C HIS A 59 -13.57 -12.38 -11.16
N ILE A 60 -13.99 -12.26 -9.88
CA ILE A 60 -13.19 -11.61 -8.83
C ILE A 60 -12.63 -12.67 -7.90
N HIS A 61 -11.30 -12.75 -7.85
CA HIS A 61 -10.57 -13.62 -6.94
C HIS A 61 -9.88 -12.76 -5.88
N VAL A 62 -9.97 -13.17 -4.62
CA VAL A 62 -9.36 -12.43 -3.51
C VAL A 62 -8.40 -13.33 -2.77
N ILE A 63 -7.14 -12.91 -2.66
CA ILE A 63 -6.11 -13.59 -1.87
C ILE A 63 -5.49 -12.61 -0.87
N SER A 64 -4.87 -13.14 0.19
CA SER A 64 -4.13 -12.28 1.12
C SER A 64 -2.79 -11.81 0.52
N GLU A 65 -2.37 -10.60 0.84
CA GLU A 65 -1.08 -10.04 0.39
C GLU A 65 0.11 -10.96 0.70
N PRO A 66 0.26 -11.52 1.91
CA PRO A 66 1.36 -12.44 2.18
C PRO A 66 1.29 -13.74 1.36
N THR A 67 0.09 -14.21 1.00
CA THR A 67 -0.06 -15.35 0.09
C THR A 67 0.43 -15.01 -1.31
N ALA A 68 0.07 -13.83 -1.82
CA ALA A 68 0.54 -13.36 -3.12
C ALA A 68 2.06 -13.20 -3.15
N ALA A 69 2.65 -12.61 -2.11
CA ALA A 69 4.09 -12.48 -1.94
C ALA A 69 4.80 -13.84 -1.92
N ALA A 70 4.26 -14.81 -1.17
CA ALA A 70 4.79 -16.17 -1.14
C ALA A 70 4.73 -16.85 -2.53
N ILE A 71 3.62 -16.72 -3.26
CA ILE A 71 3.48 -17.26 -4.63
C ILE A 71 4.55 -16.65 -5.55
N SER A 72 4.71 -15.32 -5.51
CA SER A 72 5.71 -14.61 -6.32
C SER A 72 7.14 -15.08 -6.02
N TYR A 73 7.48 -15.20 -4.74
CA TYR A 73 8.79 -15.69 -4.33
C TYR A 73 9.05 -17.13 -4.77
N LEU A 74 8.06 -18.02 -4.59
CA LEU A 74 8.18 -19.44 -4.94
C LEU A 74 8.25 -19.71 -6.45
N ASN A 75 7.74 -18.80 -7.27
CA ASN A 75 7.90 -18.88 -8.73
C ASN A 75 9.37 -18.75 -9.16
N VAL A 76 10.17 -17.98 -8.43
CA VAL A 76 11.59 -17.74 -8.71
C VAL A 76 12.47 -18.67 -7.87
N ASN A 77 12.04 -19.01 -6.66
CA ASN A 77 12.76 -19.81 -5.69
C ASN A 77 11.92 -21.03 -5.28
N PRO A 78 11.82 -22.08 -6.13
CA PRO A 78 10.98 -23.23 -5.83
C PRO A 78 11.35 -23.92 -4.53
N MET A 79 10.36 -24.16 -3.68
CA MET A 79 10.49 -24.84 -2.40
C MET A 79 9.34 -25.83 -2.24
N GLN A 80 9.63 -27.09 -1.98
CA GLN A 80 8.58 -28.10 -1.74
C GLN A 80 8.04 -28.03 -0.30
N ASN A 81 8.91 -27.86 0.67
CA ASN A 81 8.56 -27.81 2.09
C ASN A 81 9.42 -26.78 2.82
N GLY A 82 8.83 -25.98 3.66
CA GLY A 82 9.53 -24.97 4.44
C GLY A 82 8.63 -23.91 5.04
N ARG A 83 9.25 -22.91 5.64
CA ARG A 83 8.59 -21.71 6.15
C ARG A 83 9.20 -20.47 5.54
N LEU A 84 8.36 -19.52 5.21
CA LEU A 84 8.74 -18.18 4.76
C LEU A 84 8.26 -17.18 5.80
N LEU A 85 9.10 -16.21 6.12
CA LEU A 85 8.72 -15.00 6.81
C LEU A 85 8.46 -13.94 5.74
N ILE A 86 7.23 -13.45 5.65
CA ILE A 86 6.87 -12.32 4.81
C ILE A 86 6.84 -11.08 5.70
N PHE A 87 7.67 -10.11 5.36
CA PHE A 87 7.75 -8.82 6.03
C PHE A 87 7.26 -7.77 5.03
N ASP A 88 6.04 -7.29 5.25
CA ASP A 88 5.38 -6.31 4.39
C ASP A 88 5.25 -4.98 5.13
N PHE A 89 6.07 -4.01 4.72
CA PHE A 89 6.06 -2.66 5.25
C PHE A 89 5.60 -1.70 4.15
N GLY A 90 4.29 -1.48 4.11
CA GLY A 90 3.63 -0.66 3.11
C GLY A 90 3.65 0.84 3.43
N GLY A 91 2.87 1.62 2.67
CA GLY A 91 2.74 3.05 2.88
C GLY A 91 1.99 3.44 4.16
N GLY A 92 1.02 2.63 4.60
CA GLY A 92 0.18 2.91 5.76
C GLY A 92 -0.04 1.72 6.68
N THR A 93 0.44 0.54 6.32
CA THR A 93 0.28 -0.69 7.10
C THR A 93 1.61 -1.45 7.18
N PHE A 94 1.76 -2.19 8.24
CA PHE A 94 2.86 -3.11 8.48
C PHE A 94 2.32 -4.48 8.82
N ASP A 95 2.73 -5.50 8.09
CA ASP A 95 2.33 -6.88 8.28
C ASP A 95 3.54 -7.82 8.31
N VAL A 96 3.52 -8.76 9.24
CA VAL A 96 4.48 -9.88 9.30
C VAL A 96 3.70 -11.16 9.33
N SER A 97 3.99 -12.06 8.39
CA SER A 97 3.31 -13.34 8.25
C SER A 97 4.28 -14.49 8.20
N ILE A 98 3.94 -15.59 8.87
CA ILE A 98 4.63 -16.87 8.74
C ILE A 98 3.79 -17.73 7.81
N ILE A 99 4.40 -18.11 6.70
CA ILE A 99 3.81 -18.95 5.66
C ILE A 99 4.48 -20.31 5.69
N ARG A 100 3.69 -21.37 5.78
CA ARG A 100 4.19 -22.74 5.57
C ARG A 100 3.91 -23.18 4.14
N VAL A 101 4.95 -23.67 3.50
CA VAL A 101 4.87 -24.36 2.20
C VAL A 101 4.93 -25.86 2.47
N ASN A 102 3.99 -26.60 1.95
CA ASN A 102 3.94 -28.06 2.06
C ASN A 102 3.34 -28.67 0.78
N ASN A 103 4.17 -29.31 -0.03
CA ASN A 103 3.77 -29.95 -1.29
C ASN A 103 2.86 -29.04 -2.14
N ASN A 104 3.34 -27.87 -2.52
CA ASN A 104 2.62 -26.85 -3.28
C ASN A 104 1.39 -26.21 -2.56
N ARG A 105 1.16 -26.52 -1.31
CA ARG A 105 0.14 -25.83 -0.50
C ARG A 105 0.80 -24.68 0.27
N ILE A 106 0.17 -23.52 0.21
CA ILE A 106 0.59 -22.32 0.91
C ILE A 106 -0.40 -22.09 2.05
N ILE A 107 0.09 -22.08 3.29
CA ILE A 107 -0.72 -21.96 4.50
C ILE A 107 -0.18 -20.83 5.34
N VAL A 108 -1.02 -19.84 5.64
CA VAL A 108 -0.70 -18.79 6.61
C VAL A 108 -0.80 -19.38 8.02
N GLU A 109 0.33 -19.58 8.70
CA GLU A 109 0.39 -20.13 10.06
C GLU A 109 0.17 -19.05 11.12
N ALA A 110 0.69 -17.86 10.90
CA ALA A 110 0.54 -16.72 11.79
C ALA A 110 0.63 -15.41 11.02
N ASN A 111 -0.08 -14.42 11.53
CA ASN A 111 -0.02 -13.05 11.03
C ASN A 111 -0.08 -12.10 12.23
N ARG A 112 0.72 -11.03 12.19
CA ARG A 112 0.68 -9.88 13.10
C ARG A 112 1.06 -8.64 12.32
N GLY A 113 0.53 -7.49 12.73
CA GLY A 113 0.87 -6.22 12.09
C GLY A 113 0.25 -5.04 12.80
N ASN A 114 0.38 -3.90 12.16
CA ASN A 114 -0.18 -2.64 12.61
C ASN A 114 -0.78 -1.90 11.40
N ASN A 115 -2.09 -1.74 11.40
CA ASN A 115 -2.84 -1.08 10.31
C ASN A 115 -2.67 0.46 10.31
N HIS A 116 -1.86 1.00 11.22
CA HIS A 116 -1.58 2.42 11.37
C HIS A 116 -0.06 2.68 11.49
N LEU A 117 0.76 1.86 10.79
CA LEU A 117 2.20 2.04 10.74
C LEU A 117 2.67 1.76 9.31
N GLY A 118 3.33 2.73 8.71
CA GLY A 118 3.88 2.58 7.37
C GLY A 118 4.81 3.72 6.97
N GLY A 119 5.18 3.76 5.71
CA GLY A 119 6.08 4.77 5.14
C GLY A 119 5.60 6.20 5.37
N LEU A 120 4.28 6.41 5.39
CA LEU A 120 3.68 7.72 5.65
C LEU A 120 3.94 8.23 7.08
N ASP A 121 3.99 7.34 8.06
CA ASP A 121 4.32 7.72 9.45
C ASP A 121 5.77 8.18 9.57
N ILE A 122 6.67 7.57 8.79
CA ILE A 122 8.07 8.03 8.68
C ILE A 122 8.12 9.41 8.02
N ASP A 123 7.35 9.65 6.96
CA ASP A 123 7.27 10.95 6.30
C ASP A 123 6.80 12.05 7.26
N TYR A 124 5.78 11.75 8.07
CA TYR A 124 5.31 12.68 9.11
C TYR A 124 6.36 12.91 10.22
N ALA A 125 7.12 11.89 10.60
CA ALA A 125 8.20 12.05 11.57
C ALA A 125 9.32 12.94 11.03
N ILE A 126 9.72 12.76 9.77
CA ILE A 126 10.69 13.63 9.09
C ILE A 126 10.15 15.06 9.00
N LEU A 127 8.91 15.23 8.56
CA LEU A 127 8.27 16.54 8.48
C LEU A 127 8.24 17.24 9.85
N LYS A 128 7.93 16.52 10.91
CA LYS A 128 7.95 17.07 12.28
C LYS A 128 9.35 17.55 12.67
N TRP A 129 10.37 16.76 12.37
CA TRP A 129 11.76 17.13 12.58
C TRP A 129 12.13 18.38 11.77
N MET A 130 11.83 18.42 10.46
CA MET A 130 12.08 19.57 9.59
C MET A 130 11.45 20.86 10.15
N LYS A 131 10.21 20.79 10.65
CA LYS A 131 9.53 21.94 11.27
C LYS A 131 10.25 22.43 12.53
N THR A 132 10.70 21.49 13.35
CA THR A 132 11.42 21.82 14.59
C THR A 132 12.76 22.51 14.28
N GLU A 133 13.53 21.96 13.34
CA GLU A 133 14.80 22.54 12.93
C GLU A 133 14.63 23.92 12.27
N TYR A 134 13.67 24.06 11.37
CA TYR A 134 13.38 25.35 10.73
C TYR A 134 12.99 26.42 11.77
N ASN A 135 12.15 26.07 12.72
CA ASN A 135 11.77 26.99 13.80
C ASN A 135 12.99 27.39 14.66
N SER A 136 13.84 26.43 15.01
CA SER A 136 15.03 26.70 15.84
C SER A 136 16.03 27.64 15.15
N LEU A 137 16.18 27.49 13.83
CA LEU A 137 17.13 28.29 13.03
C LEU A 137 16.59 29.67 12.64
N THR A 138 15.28 29.80 12.46
CA THR A 138 14.68 31.03 11.87
C THR A 138 13.75 31.78 12.80
N ASN A 139 13.36 31.15 13.92
CA ASN A 139 12.30 31.60 14.81
C ASN A 139 10.95 31.82 14.07
N LYS A 140 10.69 31.01 13.02
CA LYS A 140 9.48 31.03 12.20
C LYS A 140 8.90 29.64 12.08
N GLU A 141 7.59 29.54 11.82
CA GLU A 141 6.93 28.27 11.51
C GLU A 141 6.82 28.02 10.02
N LEU A 142 7.02 26.77 9.60
CA LEU A 142 6.70 26.36 8.24
C LEU A 142 5.19 26.37 8.03
N PRO A 143 4.68 27.01 6.96
CA PRO A 143 3.24 27.12 6.75
C PRO A 143 2.63 25.77 6.37
N GLU A 144 1.54 25.40 7.03
CA GLU A 144 0.74 24.23 6.68
C GLU A 144 -0.37 24.56 5.68
N LYS A 145 -0.83 25.81 5.71
CA LYS A 145 -1.90 26.32 4.85
C LYS A 145 -1.42 27.52 4.05
N ASP A 146 -1.95 27.66 2.85
CA ASP A 146 -1.77 28.85 2.04
C ASP A 146 -2.73 29.99 2.49
N ARG A 147 -2.62 31.16 1.83
CA ARG A 147 -3.49 32.33 2.08
C ARG A 147 -4.98 32.05 1.87
N ASN A 148 -5.31 31.01 1.11
CA ASN A 148 -6.68 30.57 0.83
C ASN A 148 -7.15 29.45 1.78
N GLY A 149 -6.35 29.08 2.79
CA GLY A 149 -6.67 28.05 3.77
C GLY A 149 -6.53 26.61 3.22
N THR A 150 -5.92 26.41 2.05
CA THR A 150 -5.66 25.08 1.50
C THR A 150 -4.41 24.44 2.08
N ASN A 151 -4.37 23.12 2.17
CA ASN A 151 -3.23 22.34 2.68
C ASN A 151 -2.09 22.15 1.65
N LYS A 152 -2.04 22.95 0.58
CA LYS A 152 -0.99 22.83 -0.45
C LYS A 152 0.43 22.90 0.09
N PRO A 153 0.78 23.82 1.02
CA PRO A 153 2.12 23.85 1.59
C PRO A 153 2.45 22.58 2.37
N LEU A 154 1.53 22.06 3.18
CA LEU A 154 1.70 20.81 3.91
C LEU A 154 1.97 19.62 2.97
N LEU A 155 1.21 19.51 1.89
CA LEU A 155 1.39 18.43 0.92
C LEU A 155 2.76 18.51 0.22
N LYS A 156 3.25 19.73 -0.06
CA LYS A 156 4.61 19.92 -0.61
C LYS A 156 5.69 19.50 0.39
N LEU A 157 5.53 19.87 1.66
CA LEU A 157 6.49 19.49 2.71
C LEU A 157 6.50 17.98 2.94
N LEU A 158 5.34 17.31 2.87
CA LEU A 158 5.26 15.86 2.93
C LEU A 158 5.96 15.19 1.74
N ALA A 159 5.78 15.71 0.53
CA ALA A 159 6.48 15.19 -0.64
C ALA A 159 8.02 15.36 -0.54
N ILE A 160 8.49 16.44 0.07
CA ILE A 160 9.93 16.63 0.37
C ILE A 160 10.41 15.61 1.40
N ALA A 161 9.64 15.39 2.47
CA ALA A 161 9.97 14.40 3.49
C ALA A 161 10.01 12.97 2.94
N GLU A 162 9.04 12.60 2.08
CA GLU A 162 9.02 11.32 1.38
C GLU A 162 10.26 11.14 0.50
N ARG A 163 10.62 12.17 -0.28
CA ARG A 163 11.82 12.12 -1.11
C ARG A 163 13.08 11.95 -0.28
N ALA A 164 13.23 12.71 0.81
CA ALA A 164 14.35 12.57 1.73
C ALA A 164 14.43 11.16 2.32
N LYS A 165 13.30 10.57 2.74
CA LYS A 165 13.24 9.17 3.20
C LYS A 165 13.77 8.20 2.15
N ILE A 166 13.34 8.36 0.89
CA ILE A 166 13.77 7.50 -0.23
C ILE A 166 15.27 7.67 -0.48
N ASP A 167 15.74 8.90 -0.56
CA ASP A 167 17.14 9.20 -0.82
C ASP A 167 18.05 8.64 0.30
N LEU A 168 17.65 8.77 1.57
CA LEU A 168 18.38 8.23 2.73
C LEU A 168 18.37 6.70 2.80
N SER A 169 17.52 6.02 2.04
CA SER A 169 17.55 4.55 1.95
C SER A 169 18.76 4.02 1.16
N VAL A 170 19.38 4.87 0.34
CA VAL A 170 20.52 4.50 -0.52
C VAL A 170 21.74 5.40 -0.31
N ASN A 171 21.56 6.60 0.23
CA ASN A 171 22.61 7.59 0.45
C ASN A 171 22.74 7.89 1.96
N PRO A 172 23.98 8.17 2.46
CA PRO A 172 24.19 8.51 3.87
C PRO A 172 23.67 9.91 4.24
N ALA A 173 23.39 10.77 3.25
CA ALA A 173 22.85 12.11 3.43
C ALA A 173 21.99 12.51 2.22
N THR A 174 21.09 13.47 2.42
CA THR A 174 20.26 14.09 1.38
C THR A 174 20.19 15.60 1.63
N ASP A 175 20.04 16.38 0.55
CA ASP A 175 19.88 17.84 0.58
C ASP A 175 18.40 18.26 0.64
#